data_a9c3e31728e8113efe31549462374563
#
_entry.id   a9c3e31728e8113efe31549462374563
#
_cell.length_a   1.000
_cell.length_b   1.000
_cell.length_c   1.000
_cell.angle_alpha   90.00
_cell.angle_beta   90.00
_cell.angle_gamma   90.00
#
_symmetry.space_group_name_H-M   'P 1'
#
loop_
_entity.id
_entity.type
_entity.pdbx_description
1 polymer ?
#
loop_
_entity_poly.entity_id
_entity_poly.type
_entity_poly.pdbx_seq_one_letter_code
_entity_poly.pdbx_strand_id
1 'polypeptide(L)'
;MDDAFARLPQPPYYAVIFSSRRNGDDDAGYAEAAQRMVELAAQQPGYLGVESTRGGDGFGITVSYWESEAAIAAWRQHAEHAATRAYGRQHWYEHYELRVAKVERAYGKAAEKRVGGRVDSSE
;
A
#
# COMPACT_ATOMS: atom_id res chain seq x y z
N MET A 1 19.62 0.20 -5.51
CA MET A 1 18.21 -0.19 -5.64
C MET A 1 17.35 0.82 -4.92
N ASP A 2 16.34 1.27 -5.58
CA ASP A 2 15.47 2.29 -5.02
C ASP A 2 14.42 1.62 -4.13
N ASP A 3 14.47 1.91 -2.84
CA ASP A 3 13.60 1.25 -1.88
C ASP A 3 12.16 1.76 -1.95
N ALA A 4 11.92 2.81 -2.68
CA ALA A 4 10.54 3.30 -2.83
C ALA A 4 9.68 2.34 -3.62
N PHE A 5 10.28 1.54 -4.48
CA PHE A 5 9.54 0.58 -5.29
C PHE A 5 9.39 -0.74 -4.58
N ALA A 6 8.18 -1.26 -4.56
CA ALA A 6 7.96 -2.60 -4.05
C ALA A 6 8.56 -3.62 -5.01
N ARG A 7 9.07 -4.71 -4.45
CA ARG A 7 9.63 -5.79 -5.27
C ARG A 7 8.58 -6.87 -5.38
N LEU A 8 7.97 -6.94 -6.55
CA LEU A 8 6.78 -7.75 -6.73
C LEU A 8 7.06 -8.94 -7.63
N PRO A 9 6.30 -10.02 -7.47
CA PRO A 9 6.44 -11.18 -8.34
C PRO A 9 5.80 -10.88 -9.69
N GLN A 10 5.81 -11.89 -10.55
CA GLN A 10 5.10 -11.78 -11.81
C GLN A 10 3.61 -11.68 -11.55
N PRO A 11 2.89 -10.85 -12.31
CA PRO A 11 1.44 -10.82 -12.18
C PRO A 11 0.85 -12.15 -12.60
N PRO A 12 -0.39 -12.42 -12.22
CA PRO A 12 -1.32 -11.46 -11.63
C PRO A 12 -1.16 -11.34 -10.13
N TYR A 13 -1.51 -10.19 -9.63
CA TYR A 13 -1.65 -9.95 -8.19
C TYR A 13 -2.66 -8.83 -8.02
N TYR A 14 -2.86 -8.39 -6.80
CA TYR A 14 -3.91 -7.42 -6.52
C TYR A 14 -3.34 -6.21 -5.81
N ALA A 15 -3.96 -5.06 -6.04
CA ALA A 15 -3.54 -3.82 -5.43
C ALA A 15 -4.70 -3.21 -4.67
N VAL A 16 -4.41 -2.70 -3.48
CA VAL A 16 -5.34 -1.88 -2.73
C VAL A 16 -4.80 -0.47 -2.79
N ILE A 17 -5.57 0.41 -3.39
CA ILE A 17 -5.15 1.80 -3.61
C ILE A 17 -5.90 2.67 -2.62
N PHE A 18 -5.17 3.28 -1.71
CA PHE A 18 -5.73 4.14 -0.68
C PHE A 18 -5.30 5.57 -0.99
N SER A 19 -6.25 6.37 -1.42
CA SER A 19 -6.02 7.78 -1.69
C SER A 19 -6.64 8.57 -0.56
N SER A 20 -5.91 9.51 0.02
CA SER A 20 -6.41 10.20 1.19
C SER A 20 -5.85 11.61 1.28
N ARG A 21 -6.58 12.46 1.98
CA ARG A 21 -6.11 13.80 2.31
C ARG A 21 -6.09 13.94 3.81
N ARG A 22 -4.92 14.25 4.33
CA ARG A 22 -4.74 14.46 5.76
C ARG A 22 -5.29 15.82 6.15
N ASN A 23 -5.79 15.91 7.37
CA ASN A 23 -6.28 17.18 7.90
C ASN A 23 -5.24 17.93 8.74
N GLY A 24 -4.09 17.31 8.96
CA GLY A 24 -3.02 17.97 9.69
C GLY A 24 -3.08 17.78 11.19
N ASP A 25 -4.11 17.14 11.70
CA ASP A 25 -4.23 16.94 13.12
C ASP A 25 -3.29 15.84 13.61
N ASP A 26 -2.63 16.11 14.72
CA ASP A 26 -1.84 15.10 15.42
C ASP A 26 -0.86 14.37 14.50
N ASP A 27 0.03 15.14 13.87
CA ASP A 27 0.96 14.55 12.92
C ASP A 27 1.82 13.46 13.53
N ALA A 28 2.26 13.62 14.77
CA ALA A 28 3.09 12.61 15.39
C ALA A 28 2.33 11.32 15.63
N GLY A 29 1.10 11.42 16.11
CA GLY A 29 0.27 10.24 16.32
C GLY A 29 -0.07 9.55 15.03
N TYR A 30 -0.32 10.35 13.98
CA TYR A 30 -0.61 9.78 12.68
C TYR A 30 0.59 8.99 12.15
N ALA A 31 1.78 9.58 12.24
CA ALA A 31 2.97 8.92 11.71
C ALA A 31 3.22 7.60 12.42
N GLU A 32 3.04 7.58 13.72
CA GLU A 32 3.24 6.37 14.50
C GLU A 32 2.22 5.30 14.11
N ALA A 33 0.96 5.69 13.97
CA ALA A 33 -0.08 4.73 13.61
C ALA A 33 0.12 4.22 12.20
N ALA A 34 0.52 5.09 11.27
CA ALA A 34 0.75 4.67 9.89
C ALA A 34 1.89 3.67 9.82
N GLN A 35 2.96 3.91 10.57
CA GLN A 35 4.09 2.98 10.62
C GLN A 35 3.64 1.64 11.16
N ARG A 36 2.83 1.64 12.20
CA ARG A 36 2.33 0.43 12.78
C ARG A 36 1.49 -0.37 11.81
N MET A 37 0.64 0.33 11.05
CA MET A 37 -0.20 -0.36 10.08
C MET A 37 0.64 -1.01 8.98
N VAL A 38 1.70 -0.34 8.55
CA VAL A 38 2.59 -0.93 7.56
C VAL A 38 3.23 -2.20 8.12
N GLU A 39 3.66 -2.16 9.36
CA GLU A 39 4.27 -3.32 9.99
C GLU A 39 3.30 -4.47 10.13
N LEU A 40 2.07 -4.17 10.51
CA LEU A 40 1.06 -5.20 10.63
C LEU A 40 0.71 -5.82 9.28
N ALA A 41 0.60 -4.99 8.26
CA ALA A 41 0.29 -5.50 6.93
C ALA A 41 1.38 -6.44 6.44
N ALA A 42 2.63 -6.09 6.71
CA ALA A 42 3.75 -6.89 6.22
C ALA A 42 3.78 -8.28 6.84
N GLN A 43 3.09 -8.47 7.95
CA GLN A 43 3.04 -9.77 8.61
C GLN A 43 1.90 -10.63 8.12
N GLN A 44 1.03 -10.11 7.26
CA GLN A 44 -0.15 -10.85 6.86
C GLN A 44 0.13 -11.82 5.74
N PRO A 45 -0.51 -12.98 5.75
CA PRO A 45 -0.37 -13.91 4.63
C PRO A 45 -0.83 -13.25 3.34
N GLY A 46 -0.05 -13.43 2.30
CA GLY A 46 -0.38 -12.88 0.99
C GLY A 46 0.07 -11.47 0.74
N TYR A 47 0.67 -10.82 1.72
CA TYR A 47 1.24 -9.48 1.53
C TYR A 47 2.44 -9.55 0.58
N LEU A 48 2.49 -8.65 -0.38
CA LEU A 48 3.59 -8.63 -1.35
C LEU A 48 4.44 -7.37 -1.26
N GLY A 49 3.85 -6.25 -0.88
CA GLY A 49 4.64 -5.04 -0.79
C GLY A 49 3.78 -3.81 -0.69
N VAL A 50 4.42 -2.65 -0.57
CA VAL A 50 3.72 -1.38 -0.44
C VAL A 50 4.53 -0.27 -1.08
N GLU A 51 3.81 0.68 -1.64
CA GLU A 51 4.40 1.92 -2.16
C GLU A 51 3.53 3.06 -1.67
N SER A 52 4.14 4.15 -1.22
CA SER A 52 3.37 5.22 -0.61
C SER A 52 4.06 6.56 -0.79
N THR A 53 3.26 7.57 -1.00
CA THR A 53 3.76 8.93 -1.06
C THR A 53 2.69 9.89 -0.57
N ARG A 54 3.12 11.01 -0.01
CA ARG A 54 2.20 12.05 0.44
C ARG A 54 2.84 13.39 0.22
N GLY A 55 2.09 14.27 -0.43
CA GLY A 55 2.58 15.60 -0.72
C GLY A 55 2.44 16.54 0.45
N GLY A 56 3.04 17.70 0.32
CA GLY A 56 2.99 18.71 1.36
C GLY A 56 1.61 19.27 1.61
N ASP A 57 0.71 19.11 0.64
CA ASP A 57 -0.67 19.56 0.80
C ASP A 57 -1.54 18.53 1.50
N GLY A 58 -0.96 17.42 1.94
CA GLY A 58 -1.69 16.40 2.68
C GLY A 58 -2.29 15.31 1.83
N PHE A 59 -2.33 15.46 0.51
CA PHE A 59 -2.84 14.40 -0.33
C PHE A 59 -1.80 13.31 -0.53
N GLY A 60 -2.21 12.07 -0.37
CA GLY A 60 -1.29 10.95 -0.51
C GLY A 60 -1.95 9.74 -1.08
N ILE A 61 -1.12 8.83 -1.57
CA ILE A 61 -1.59 7.57 -2.12
C ILE A 61 -0.70 6.47 -1.57
N THR A 62 -1.33 5.43 -1.04
CA THR A 62 -0.63 4.24 -0.61
C THR A 62 -1.21 3.07 -1.39
N VAL A 63 -0.33 2.30 -2.00
CA VAL A 63 -0.74 1.10 -2.72
C VAL A 63 -0.11 -0.08 -2.04
N SER A 64 -0.94 -1.01 -1.56
CA SER A 64 -0.44 -2.26 -1.03
C SER A 64 -0.78 -3.37 -2.00
N TYR A 65 0.11 -4.35 -2.08
CA TYR A 65 -0.01 -5.43 -3.07
C TYR A 65 -0.17 -6.75 -2.36
N TRP A 66 -1.04 -7.59 -2.93
CA TRP A 66 -1.48 -8.82 -2.28
C TRP A 66 -1.62 -9.93 -3.31
N GLU A 67 -1.42 -11.15 -2.90
CA GLU A 67 -1.50 -12.26 -3.86
C GLU A 67 -2.92 -12.68 -4.18
N SER A 68 -3.91 -12.27 -3.39
CA SER A 68 -5.28 -12.70 -3.65
C SER A 68 -6.27 -11.75 -3.01
N GLU A 69 -7.51 -11.80 -3.47
CA GLU A 69 -8.57 -11.03 -2.84
C GLU A 69 -8.87 -11.57 -1.44
N ALA A 70 -8.70 -12.86 -1.22
CA ALA A 70 -8.91 -13.42 0.10
C ALA A 70 -7.93 -12.83 1.11
N ALA A 71 -6.68 -12.63 0.68
CA ALA A 71 -5.69 -12.01 1.54
C ALA A 71 -6.07 -10.57 1.87
N ILE A 72 -6.61 -9.86 0.88
CA ILE A 72 -7.06 -8.49 1.10
C ILE A 72 -8.21 -8.47 2.11
N ALA A 73 -9.15 -9.38 1.97
CA ALA A 73 -10.30 -9.42 2.87
C ALA A 73 -9.86 -9.69 4.31
N ALA A 74 -8.93 -10.60 4.49
CA ALA A 74 -8.42 -10.90 5.82
C ALA A 74 -7.68 -9.71 6.40
N TRP A 75 -6.86 -9.05 5.59
CA TRP A 75 -6.15 -7.87 6.05
C TRP A 75 -7.10 -6.74 6.41
N ARG A 76 -8.12 -6.54 5.59
CA ARG A 76 -9.09 -5.48 5.84
C ARG A 76 -9.75 -5.65 7.19
N GLN A 77 -10.14 -6.88 7.51
CA GLN A 77 -10.76 -7.15 8.78
C GLN A 77 -9.80 -6.85 9.93
N HIS A 78 -8.56 -7.26 9.77
CA HIS A 78 -7.53 -7.02 10.77
C HIS A 78 -7.26 -5.53 10.93
N ALA A 79 -7.20 -4.81 9.81
CA ALA A 79 -6.92 -3.38 9.83
C ALA A 79 -8.04 -2.61 10.50
N GLU A 80 -9.28 -3.00 10.26
CA GLU A 80 -10.42 -2.33 10.89
C GLU A 80 -10.39 -2.55 12.39
N HIS A 81 -10.03 -3.73 12.80
CA HIS A 81 -9.92 -4.01 14.23
C HIS A 81 -8.83 -3.15 14.87
N ALA A 82 -7.69 -3.06 14.22
CA ALA A 82 -6.59 -2.25 14.72
C ALA A 82 -6.97 -0.78 14.78
N ALA A 83 -7.68 -0.30 13.76
CA ALA A 83 -8.12 1.08 13.73
C ALA A 83 -9.10 1.38 14.84
N THR A 84 -9.98 0.44 15.13
CA THR A 84 -10.93 0.61 16.22
C THR A 84 -10.20 0.74 17.54
N ARG A 85 -9.18 -0.07 17.75
CA ARG A 85 -8.40 0.03 18.97
C ARG A 85 -7.59 1.29 19.05
N ALA A 86 -7.23 1.84 17.89
CA ALA A 86 -6.50 3.09 17.87
C ALA A 86 -7.40 4.26 18.18
N TYR A 87 -8.71 4.04 18.15
CA TYR A 87 -9.65 4.99 18.71
C TYR A 87 -9.51 6.41 18.15
N GLY A 88 -10.54 6.89 17.57
CA GLY A 88 -10.57 8.28 17.10
C GLY A 88 -9.58 8.62 16.01
N ARG A 89 -8.74 7.68 15.62
CA ARG A 89 -7.73 7.97 14.60
C ARG A 89 -8.32 8.19 13.25
N GLN A 90 -9.53 7.70 13.03
CA GLN A 90 -10.19 7.86 11.75
C GLN A 90 -10.39 9.32 11.38
N HIS A 91 -10.35 10.23 12.33
CA HIS A 91 -10.56 11.64 12.01
C HIS A 91 -9.29 12.33 11.53
N TRP A 92 -8.22 11.60 11.31
CA TRP A 92 -7.01 12.16 10.73
C TRP A 92 -7.17 12.58 9.27
N TYR A 93 -8.20 12.06 8.59
CA TYR A 93 -8.38 12.32 7.18
C TYR A 93 -9.60 13.18 6.94
N GLU A 94 -9.45 14.15 6.02
CA GLU A 94 -10.60 14.88 5.54
C GLU A 94 -11.45 13.99 4.65
N HIS A 95 -10.77 13.15 3.88
CA HIS A 95 -11.46 12.25 2.95
C HIS A 95 -10.50 11.15 2.54
N TYR A 96 -11.05 10.00 2.21
CA TYR A 96 -10.25 8.94 1.62
C TYR A 96 -11.12 8.04 0.75
N GLU A 97 -10.45 7.34 -0.17
CA GLU A 97 -11.08 6.38 -1.05
C GLU A 97 -10.19 5.14 -1.09
N LEU A 98 -10.83 4.00 -1.08
CA LEU A 98 -10.14 2.73 -1.24
C LEU A 98 -10.62 2.04 -2.50
N ARG A 99 -9.69 1.53 -3.28
CA ARG A 99 -10.01 0.82 -4.50
C ARG A 99 -9.20 -0.45 -4.55
N VAL A 100 -9.81 -1.53 -5.04
CA VAL A 100 -9.12 -2.80 -5.21
C VAL A 100 -9.07 -3.08 -6.70
N ALA A 101 -7.89 -3.41 -7.19
CA ALA A 101 -7.71 -3.66 -8.61
C ALA A 101 -6.85 -4.91 -8.79
N LYS A 102 -7.09 -5.60 -9.89
CA LYS A 102 -6.25 -6.73 -10.25
C LYS A 102 -5.19 -6.26 -11.23
N VAL A 103 -3.95 -6.55 -10.94
CA VAL A 103 -2.84 -6.21 -11.82
C VAL A 103 -2.58 -7.42 -12.69
N GLU A 104 -2.90 -7.30 -13.96
CA GLU A 104 -2.76 -8.43 -14.89
C GLU A 104 -1.44 -8.40 -15.63
N ARG A 105 -0.86 -7.23 -15.80
CA ARG A 105 0.42 -7.06 -16.48
C ARG A 105 1.20 -5.96 -15.82
N ALA A 106 2.49 -6.06 -15.87
CA ALA A 106 3.36 -5.06 -15.28
C ALA A 106 4.59 -4.91 -16.15
N TYR A 107 5.01 -3.69 -16.37
CA TYR A 107 6.15 -3.38 -17.20
C TYR A 107 7.05 -2.41 -16.46
N GLY A 108 8.32 -2.48 -16.73
CA GLY A 108 9.23 -1.56 -16.08
C GLY A 108 10.53 -1.45 -16.83
N LYS A 109 11.29 -0.43 -16.50
CA LYS A 109 12.61 -0.29 -17.07
C LYS A 109 13.48 -1.38 -16.47
N ALA A 110 14.07 -2.21 -17.32
CA ALA A 110 14.83 -3.35 -16.84
C ALA A 110 16.08 -2.93 -16.13
N ALA A 111 16.33 -3.59 -15.01
CA ALA A 111 17.66 -3.58 -14.43
C ALA A 111 18.39 -4.76 -15.04
N GLU A 112 19.67 -4.61 -15.27
CA GLU A 112 20.40 -5.66 -15.91
C GLU A 112 20.39 -6.96 -15.15
N LYS A 113 20.29 -6.83 -13.86
CA LYS A 113 20.37 -8.03 -13.05
C LYS A 113 19.04 -8.67 -12.79
N ARG A 114 18.01 -8.16 -13.37
CA ARG A 114 16.69 -8.72 -13.13
C ARG A 114 16.58 -10.04 -13.86
N VAL A 115 16.64 -11.09 -13.08
CA VAL A 115 16.60 -12.42 -13.64
C VAL A 115 15.16 -12.83 -13.86
N GLY A 116 14.89 -13.35 -15.06
CA GLY A 116 13.55 -13.77 -15.37
C GLY A 116 12.60 -12.64 -15.62
N GLY A 117 13.07 -11.43 -15.46
CA GLY A 117 12.23 -10.28 -15.68
C GLY A 117 12.10 -10.00 -17.13
N ARG A 118 10.96 -9.55 -17.52
CA ARG A 118 10.80 -9.05 -18.86
C ARG A 118 11.41 -7.70 -18.93
N VAL A 119 12.13 -7.56 -19.94
CA VAL A 119 12.71 -6.29 -20.17
C VAL A 119 11.88 -5.64 -21.23
N ASP A 120 10.99 -4.85 -20.80
CA ASP A 120 10.16 -4.21 -21.78
C ASP A 120 9.83 -2.83 -21.30
N SER A 121 10.52 -1.90 -21.85
CA SER A 121 10.33 -0.53 -21.45
C SER A 121 9.63 0.25 -22.52
N SER A 122 9.07 -0.43 -23.48
CA SER A 122 8.39 0.27 -24.55
C SER A 122 7.11 0.91 -24.08
N GLU A 123 6.65 0.51 -22.95
CA GLU A 123 5.46 1.10 -22.40
C GLU A 123 5.80 2.38 -21.68
#